data_0c577d60d4b057dee136303d189626bb
#
_entry.id   0c577d60d4b057dee136303d189626bb
#
_cell.length_a   1.000
_cell.length_b   1.000
_cell.length_c   1.000
_cell.angle_alpha   90.00
_cell.angle_beta   90.00
_cell.angle_gamma   90.00
#
_symmetry.space_group_name_H-M   'P 1'
#
loop_
_entity.id
_entity.type
_entity.pdbx_description
1 polymer ?
#
loop_
_entity_poly.entity_id
_entity_poly.type
_entity_poly.pdbx_seq_one_letter_code
_entity_poly.pdbx_strand_id
1 'polypeptide(L)'
;MNQGAIALSKNEQFELNIMAKFRNGDITRSQAAELLGLSERQVTRKSRRVARQGVQGILHGNSGNTPVNKAPLETKTRFLDLYKSTYSNFNMTHALEMMKSEHNLEIPYSVFRRWCDEAKIQKFRNRKAKPRFFRERFAAEGIMLQMDGSPHKWNGRVDWCLISMIDDATSEVPHAEFFPAEDTLSCLQVLRRVIQKKGIPVSIYVDRAGVYGGTSKRFDFAQFGRACKELGIEVIFANSPQGKGRVERGFRTYQDRLLAELHHYRHFTIPAANTYLQECFLPNYWNERLTVEARSSKSHYRAVPSEINLDEIFCMIETRIVKHDHTISIGNIQYQITPPSTFSIAHRTVEIRTYIDGPWKIYFNNKPCEFKKLAIPPRKSAAMTEKINAEFLAKKKEKEKRKAQLKKPVKTTFGLSPKLDSAS
;
A
#
# COMPACT_ATOMS: atom_id res chain seq x y z
N MET A 1 60.39 -22.76 1.53
CA MET A 1 59.40 -21.79 2.00
C MET A 1 58.84 -21.03 0.79
N ASN A 2 57.65 -21.42 0.31
CA ASN A 2 57.03 -20.74 -0.81
C ASN A 2 56.57 -19.35 -0.36
N GLN A 3 57.30 -18.31 -0.74
CA GLN A 3 56.84 -16.94 -0.60
C GLN A 3 55.69 -16.74 -1.61
N GLY A 4 54.45 -16.81 -1.10
CA GLY A 4 53.29 -16.54 -1.92
C GLY A 4 53.42 -15.17 -2.59
N ALA A 5 53.13 -15.10 -3.87
CA ALA A 5 53.20 -13.87 -4.66
C ALA A 5 52.28 -12.81 -4.02
N ILE A 6 52.83 -11.68 -3.60
CA ILE A 6 52.07 -10.56 -3.02
C ILE A 6 51.44 -9.80 -4.18
N ALA A 7 50.12 -9.87 -4.29
CA ALA A 7 49.38 -9.06 -5.26
C ALA A 7 49.24 -7.62 -4.74
N LEU A 8 49.97 -6.69 -5.35
CA LEU A 8 49.88 -5.27 -5.06
C LEU A 8 48.76 -4.59 -5.88
N SER A 9 48.02 -3.71 -5.28
CA SER A 9 47.11 -2.79 -5.98
C SER A 9 47.91 -1.80 -6.86
N LYS A 10 47.28 -1.16 -7.83
CA LYS A 10 47.92 -0.15 -8.69
C LYS A 10 48.57 0.98 -7.89
N ASN A 11 47.93 1.42 -6.81
CA ASN A 11 48.46 2.47 -5.94
C ASN A 11 49.69 1.99 -5.18
N GLU A 12 49.69 0.75 -4.66
CA GLU A 12 50.84 0.17 -3.95
C GLU A 12 52.01 -0.07 -4.90
N GLN A 13 51.76 -0.45 -6.16
CA GLN A 13 52.80 -0.55 -7.19
C GLN A 13 53.43 0.81 -7.51
N PHE A 14 52.57 1.85 -7.66
CA PHE A 14 53.05 3.20 -7.87
C PHE A 14 53.89 3.69 -6.68
N GLU A 15 53.44 3.47 -5.47
CA GLU A 15 54.15 3.82 -4.24
C GLU A 15 55.50 3.11 -4.14
N LEU A 16 55.56 1.82 -4.47
CA LEU A 16 56.77 1.04 -4.50
C LEU A 16 57.78 1.62 -5.51
N ASN A 17 57.32 2.00 -6.71
CA ASN A 17 58.16 2.60 -7.74
C ASN A 17 58.77 3.94 -7.28
N ILE A 18 57.99 4.80 -6.66
CA ILE A 18 58.44 6.09 -6.13
C ILE A 18 59.47 5.86 -5.00
N MET A 19 59.19 4.90 -4.10
CA MET A 19 60.15 4.56 -3.05
C MET A 19 61.45 3.99 -3.60
N ALA A 20 61.41 3.21 -4.67
CA ALA A 20 62.62 2.70 -5.35
C ALA A 20 63.43 3.87 -5.96
N LYS A 21 62.82 4.79 -6.69
CA LYS A 21 63.48 5.98 -7.24
C LYS A 21 64.09 6.86 -6.16
N PHE A 22 63.40 7.08 -5.04
CA PHE A 22 63.91 7.85 -3.91
C PHE A 22 65.12 7.18 -3.28
N ARG A 23 65.11 5.86 -3.13
CA ARG A 23 66.24 5.11 -2.56
C ARG A 23 67.47 5.06 -3.48
N ASN A 24 67.25 5.03 -4.78
CA ASN A 24 68.32 5.08 -5.79
C ASN A 24 68.89 6.49 -5.96
N GLY A 25 68.28 7.51 -5.38
CA GLY A 25 68.75 8.90 -5.53
C GLY A 25 68.19 9.62 -6.76
N ASP A 26 67.29 8.98 -7.55
CA ASP A 26 66.74 9.55 -8.77
C ASP A 26 65.80 10.74 -8.50
N ILE A 27 65.20 10.78 -7.31
CA ILE A 27 64.32 11.86 -6.85
C ILE A 27 64.64 12.25 -5.41
N THR A 28 64.41 13.51 -5.09
CA THR A 28 64.61 14.04 -3.74
C THR A 28 63.46 13.60 -2.79
N ARG A 29 63.70 13.75 -1.49
CA ARG A 29 62.65 13.45 -0.48
C ARG A 29 61.41 14.33 -0.66
N SER A 30 61.61 15.62 -0.97
CA SER A 30 60.52 16.56 -1.20
C SER A 30 59.70 16.15 -2.41
N GLN A 31 60.37 15.79 -3.53
CA GLN A 31 59.68 15.28 -4.74
C GLN A 31 58.91 13.99 -4.49
N ALA A 32 59.49 13.06 -3.73
CA ALA A 32 58.76 11.83 -3.35
C ALA A 32 57.55 12.12 -2.44
N ALA A 33 57.64 13.11 -1.55
CA ALA A 33 56.56 13.53 -0.70
C ALA A 33 55.40 14.14 -1.50
N GLU A 34 55.71 15.00 -2.48
CA GLU A 34 54.75 15.61 -3.38
C GLU A 34 54.04 14.56 -4.25
N LEU A 35 54.79 13.67 -4.91
CA LEU A 35 54.23 12.61 -5.79
C LEU A 35 53.30 11.64 -5.05
N LEU A 36 53.54 11.40 -3.76
CA LEU A 36 52.76 10.47 -2.94
C LEU A 36 51.73 11.15 -2.08
N GLY A 37 51.69 12.48 -2.04
CA GLY A 37 50.79 13.24 -1.14
C GLY A 37 51.11 12.98 0.34
N LEU A 38 52.35 12.77 0.69
CA LEU A 38 52.81 12.42 2.05
C LEU A 38 53.75 13.49 2.60
N SER A 39 53.92 13.54 3.93
CA SER A 39 54.97 14.36 4.51
C SER A 39 56.34 13.72 4.32
N GLU A 40 57.43 14.52 4.25
CA GLU A 40 58.82 14.03 4.13
C GLU A 40 59.20 13.02 5.21
N ARG A 41 58.68 13.22 6.44
CA ARG A 41 58.86 12.30 7.57
C ARG A 41 58.22 10.93 7.29
N GLN A 42 57.04 10.94 6.66
CA GLN A 42 56.35 9.69 6.26
C GLN A 42 57.09 8.98 5.15
N VAL A 43 57.61 9.71 4.15
CA VAL A 43 58.46 9.15 3.10
C VAL A 43 59.70 8.47 3.70
N THR A 44 60.41 9.15 4.59
CA THR A 44 61.61 8.57 5.26
C THR A 44 61.25 7.29 6.04
N ARG A 45 60.12 7.31 6.79
CA ARG A 45 59.68 6.16 7.57
C ARG A 45 59.27 4.99 6.67
N LYS A 46 58.53 5.25 5.56
CA LYS A 46 58.16 4.23 4.59
C LYS A 46 59.38 3.67 3.87
N SER A 47 60.31 4.50 3.43
CA SER A 47 61.56 4.07 2.80
C SER A 47 62.36 3.13 3.69
N ARG A 48 62.50 3.45 4.98
CA ARG A 48 63.16 2.57 5.96
C ARG A 48 62.40 1.23 6.12
N ARG A 49 61.08 1.25 6.09
CA ARG A 49 60.26 0.05 6.19
C ARG A 49 60.40 -0.84 4.96
N VAL A 50 60.40 -0.24 3.75
CA VAL A 50 60.64 -0.95 2.49
C VAL A 50 62.08 -1.53 2.46
N ALA A 51 63.06 -0.80 2.99
CA ALA A 51 64.42 -1.30 3.08
C ALA A 51 64.56 -2.56 3.93
N ARG A 52 63.76 -2.65 5.02
CA ARG A 52 63.79 -3.79 5.95
C ARG A 52 62.95 -4.97 5.52
N GLN A 53 61.79 -4.70 4.93
CA GLN A 53 60.74 -5.69 4.68
C GLN A 53 60.44 -5.92 3.18
N GLY A 54 61.22 -5.28 2.30
CA GLY A 54 60.96 -5.37 0.86
C GLY A 54 59.57 -4.88 0.47
N VAL A 55 58.92 -5.56 -0.44
CA VAL A 55 57.60 -5.25 -0.95
C VAL A 55 56.53 -5.20 0.15
N GLN A 56 56.66 -6.03 1.19
CA GLN A 56 55.74 -6.03 2.34
C GLN A 56 55.73 -4.68 3.09
N GLY A 57 56.85 -3.93 3.02
CA GLY A 57 56.96 -2.61 3.63
C GLY A 57 56.04 -1.54 3.07
N ILE A 58 55.43 -1.77 1.89
CA ILE A 58 54.43 -0.88 1.28
C ILE A 58 53.02 -1.13 1.84
N LEU A 59 52.73 -2.39 2.15
CA LEU A 59 51.40 -2.75 2.65
C LEU A 59 51.07 -2.00 3.94
N HIS A 60 49.80 -1.62 4.08
CA HIS A 60 49.30 -1.02 5.32
C HIS A 60 49.51 -2.02 6.48
N GLY A 61 49.89 -1.55 7.65
CA GLY A 61 50.18 -2.44 8.80
C GLY A 61 49.00 -3.32 9.26
N ASN A 62 47.79 -2.94 8.92
CA ASN A 62 46.55 -3.72 9.16
C ASN A 62 46.14 -4.57 7.95
N SER A 63 46.92 -4.58 6.86
CA SER A 63 46.64 -5.42 5.70
C SER A 63 46.74 -6.89 6.10
N GLY A 64 45.69 -7.66 5.88
CA GLY A 64 45.58 -9.07 6.27
C GLY A 64 45.09 -9.32 7.71
N ASN A 65 45.09 -8.32 8.58
CA ASN A 65 44.54 -8.47 9.93
C ASN A 65 43.04 -8.51 9.94
N THR A 66 42.45 -9.47 10.64
CA THR A 66 41.01 -9.48 10.88
C THR A 66 40.67 -8.45 11.97
N PRO A 67 39.80 -7.46 11.69
CA PRO A 67 39.40 -6.51 12.72
C PRO A 67 38.76 -7.22 13.91
N VAL A 68 39.10 -6.77 15.14
CA VAL A 68 38.60 -7.36 16.41
C VAL A 68 37.05 -7.36 16.48
N ASN A 69 36.42 -6.38 15.85
CA ASN A 69 34.95 -6.24 15.80
C ASN A 69 34.32 -6.92 14.56
N LYS A 70 35.04 -7.78 13.83
CA LYS A 70 34.47 -8.56 12.74
C LYS A 70 33.54 -9.63 13.31
N ALA A 71 32.28 -9.60 12.88
CA ALA A 71 31.32 -10.61 13.30
C ALA A 71 31.81 -12.05 12.96
N PRO A 72 31.56 -13.04 13.82
CA PRO A 72 31.90 -14.43 13.57
C PRO A 72 31.28 -14.96 12.27
N LEU A 73 31.96 -15.90 11.63
CA LEU A 73 31.46 -16.51 10.39
C LEU A 73 30.11 -17.23 10.62
N GLU A 74 29.95 -17.89 11.75
CA GLU A 74 28.70 -18.57 12.15
C GLU A 74 27.52 -17.60 12.20
N THR A 75 27.74 -16.41 12.80
CA THR A 75 26.70 -15.37 12.84
C THR A 75 26.30 -14.93 11.43
N LYS A 76 27.29 -14.69 10.54
CA LYS A 76 27.01 -14.34 9.14
C LYS A 76 26.20 -15.43 8.44
N THR A 77 26.62 -16.68 8.59
CA THR A 77 25.92 -17.82 7.96
C THR A 77 24.50 -17.93 8.47
N ARG A 78 24.28 -17.86 9.79
CA ARG A 78 22.94 -17.90 10.41
C ARG A 78 22.00 -16.82 9.89
N PHE A 79 22.46 -15.56 9.75
CA PHE A 79 21.65 -14.47 9.19
C PHE A 79 21.30 -14.71 7.72
N LEU A 80 22.25 -15.16 6.91
CA LEU A 80 22.02 -15.43 5.49
C LEU A 80 21.09 -16.62 5.25
N ASP A 81 21.21 -17.67 6.05
CA ASP A 81 20.36 -18.86 5.96
C ASP A 81 18.91 -18.54 6.36
N LEU A 82 18.71 -17.81 7.48
CA LEU A 82 17.38 -17.33 7.87
C LEU A 82 16.76 -16.43 6.80
N TYR A 83 17.57 -15.53 6.21
CA TYR A 83 17.05 -14.66 5.16
C TYR A 83 16.61 -15.44 3.93
N LYS A 84 17.37 -16.45 3.51
CA LYS A 84 17.05 -17.27 2.33
C LYS A 84 15.89 -18.22 2.58
N SER A 85 15.83 -18.85 3.74
CA SER A 85 14.83 -19.88 4.04
C SER A 85 13.49 -19.32 4.49
N THR A 86 13.52 -18.34 5.40
CA THR A 86 12.31 -17.86 6.11
C THR A 86 11.88 -16.48 5.64
N TYR A 87 12.82 -15.56 5.44
CA TYR A 87 12.53 -14.14 5.17
C TYR A 87 12.81 -13.70 3.73
N SER A 88 12.84 -14.64 2.78
CA SER A 88 13.16 -14.34 1.37
C SER A 88 12.22 -13.33 0.71
N ASN A 89 10.97 -13.27 1.15
CA ASN A 89 9.94 -12.34 0.67
C ASN A 89 9.94 -10.98 1.40
N PHE A 90 10.80 -10.81 2.42
CA PHE A 90 10.90 -9.58 3.19
C PHE A 90 11.95 -8.65 2.61
N ASN A 91 11.71 -7.35 2.66
CA ASN A 91 12.81 -6.42 2.44
C ASN A 91 13.85 -6.54 3.58
N MET A 92 15.10 -6.15 3.29
CA MET A 92 16.22 -6.38 4.24
C MET A 92 16.02 -5.72 5.60
N THR A 93 15.41 -4.54 5.66
CA THR A 93 15.13 -3.84 6.93
C THR A 93 14.08 -4.61 7.73
N HIS A 94 13.01 -5.01 7.08
CA HIS A 94 11.94 -5.78 7.69
C HIS A 94 12.45 -7.16 8.16
N ALA A 95 13.24 -7.85 7.35
CA ALA A 95 13.85 -9.11 7.74
C ALA A 95 14.71 -8.98 9.01
N LEU A 96 15.49 -7.90 9.15
CA LEU A 96 16.29 -7.66 10.37
C LEU A 96 15.40 -7.40 11.58
N GLU A 97 14.31 -6.68 11.44
CA GLU A 97 13.36 -6.45 12.53
C GLU A 97 12.73 -7.79 12.99
N MET A 98 12.34 -8.65 12.05
CA MET A 98 11.82 -9.98 12.36
C MET A 98 12.87 -10.90 13.00
N MET A 99 14.10 -10.89 12.49
CA MET A 99 15.20 -11.64 13.10
C MET A 99 15.50 -11.18 14.53
N LYS A 100 15.37 -9.88 14.80
CA LYS A 100 15.51 -9.35 16.16
C LYS A 100 14.37 -9.81 17.07
N SER A 101 13.13 -9.70 16.61
CA SER A 101 11.95 -10.03 17.44
C SER A 101 11.78 -11.53 17.68
N GLU A 102 11.97 -12.37 16.67
CA GLU A 102 11.70 -13.81 16.73
C GLU A 102 12.92 -14.65 17.13
N HIS A 103 14.13 -14.20 16.76
CA HIS A 103 15.36 -14.97 16.98
C HIS A 103 16.35 -14.29 17.92
N ASN A 104 16.04 -13.09 18.42
CA ASN A 104 16.94 -12.25 19.22
C ASN A 104 18.30 -12.02 18.53
N LEU A 105 18.29 -11.85 17.21
CA LEU A 105 19.46 -11.61 16.39
C LEU A 105 19.51 -10.14 15.96
N GLU A 106 20.57 -9.45 16.34
CA GLU A 106 20.72 -8.03 16.03
C GLU A 106 22.05 -7.77 15.33
N ILE A 107 21.99 -7.00 14.23
CA ILE A 107 23.16 -6.55 13.49
C ILE A 107 22.83 -5.25 12.74
N PRO A 108 23.80 -4.32 12.55
CA PRO A 108 23.58 -3.12 11.76
C PRO A 108 23.19 -3.46 10.31
N TYR A 109 22.22 -2.73 9.76
CA TYR A 109 21.75 -2.88 8.38
C TYR A 109 22.89 -2.84 7.35
N SER A 110 23.87 -1.96 7.53
CA SER A 110 25.03 -1.83 6.63
C SER A 110 25.85 -3.10 6.54
N VAL A 111 26.00 -3.82 7.66
CA VAL A 111 26.73 -5.08 7.73
C VAL A 111 25.93 -6.19 7.04
N PHE A 112 24.64 -6.31 7.36
CA PHE A 112 23.76 -7.30 6.74
C PHE A 112 23.68 -7.11 5.21
N ARG A 113 23.51 -5.86 4.77
CA ARG A 113 23.50 -5.53 3.35
C ARG A 113 24.78 -5.97 2.64
N ARG A 114 25.96 -5.69 3.23
CA ARG A 114 27.24 -6.14 2.68
C ARG A 114 27.30 -7.65 2.56
N TRP A 115 26.83 -8.39 3.57
CA TRP A 115 26.80 -9.87 3.52
C TRP A 115 25.87 -10.39 2.42
N CYS A 116 24.72 -9.77 2.23
CA CYS A 116 23.80 -10.09 1.14
C CYS A 116 24.44 -9.81 -0.23
N ASP A 117 25.19 -8.70 -0.37
CA ASP A 117 25.91 -8.36 -1.59
C ASP A 117 27.02 -9.38 -1.90
N GLU A 118 27.82 -9.78 -0.90
CA GLU A 118 28.85 -10.81 -1.02
C GLU A 118 28.25 -12.18 -1.40
N ALA A 119 27.07 -12.50 -0.84
CA ALA A 119 26.33 -13.72 -1.16
C ALA A 119 25.53 -13.64 -2.48
N LYS A 120 25.64 -12.54 -3.24
CA LYS A 120 24.93 -12.29 -4.51
C LYS A 120 23.42 -12.41 -4.40
N ILE A 121 22.84 -12.09 -3.25
CA ILE A 121 21.38 -12.06 -3.06
C ILE A 121 20.84 -10.85 -3.81
N GLN A 122 19.84 -11.09 -4.69
CA GLN A 122 19.28 -10.03 -5.54
C GLN A 122 18.68 -8.90 -4.70
N LYS A 123 19.01 -7.67 -5.07
CA LYS A 123 18.42 -6.45 -4.51
C LYS A 123 17.16 -6.06 -5.29
N PHE A 124 16.14 -5.64 -4.57
CA PHE A 124 15.05 -4.89 -5.20
C PHE A 124 15.63 -3.61 -5.81
N ARG A 125 15.51 -3.47 -7.13
CA ARG A 125 15.94 -2.24 -7.82
C ARG A 125 14.99 -1.10 -7.45
N ASN A 126 15.50 -0.09 -6.78
CA ASN A 126 14.78 1.17 -6.61
C ASN A 126 14.55 1.78 -8.00
N ARG A 127 13.29 1.85 -8.43
CA ARG A 127 12.91 2.61 -9.62
C ARG A 127 13.21 4.08 -9.35
N LYS A 128 13.84 4.78 -10.29
CA LYS A 128 14.02 6.23 -10.21
C LYS A 128 12.66 6.88 -10.02
N ALA A 129 12.46 7.55 -8.90
CA ALA A 129 11.23 8.25 -8.60
C ALA A 129 11.09 9.44 -9.55
N LYS A 130 9.92 9.60 -10.16
CA LYS A 130 9.59 10.84 -10.88
C LYS A 130 9.48 11.99 -9.87
N PRO A 131 9.89 13.23 -10.21
CA PRO A 131 9.69 14.38 -9.35
C PRO A 131 8.20 14.54 -9.03
N ARG A 132 7.88 14.76 -7.77
CA ARG A 132 6.51 14.89 -7.28
C ARG A 132 6.37 16.22 -6.58
N PHE A 133 5.24 16.90 -6.82
CA PHE A 133 4.91 18.12 -6.09
C PHE A 133 4.57 17.79 -4.65
N PHE A 134 5.14 18.54 -3.73
CA PHE A 134 4.84 18.45 -2.32
C PHE A 134 3.48 19.10 -2.06
N ARG A 135 2.58 18.39 -1.35
CA ARG A 135 1.36 18.94 -0.80
C ARG A 135 1.49 18.98 0.71
N GLU A 136 1.27 20.17 1.28
CA GLU A 136 1.26 20.31 2.72
C GLU A 136 0.22 19.42 3.39
N ARG A 137 0.51 19.03 4.63
CA ARG A 137 -0.42 18.32 5.50
C ARG A 137 -1.42 19.31 6.09
N PHE A 138 -2.63 18.85 6.38
CA PHE A 138 -3.51 19.62 7.24
C PHE A 138 -2.85 19.84 8.62
N ALA A 139 -3.28 20.91 9.30
CA ALA A 139 -2.62 21.32 10.54
C ALA A 139 -2.95 20.41 11.73
N ALA A 140 -4.13 19.82 11.74
CA ALA A 140 -4.65 19.04 12.86
C ALA A 140 -5.31 17.74 12.40
N GLU A 141 -5.34 16.75 13.29
CA GLU A 141 -6.04 15.48 13.05
C GLU A 141 -7.55 15.67 12.93
N GLY A 142 -8.20 14.79 12.19
CA GLY A 142 -9.65 14.79 12.00
C GLY A 142 -10.18 15.85 11.02
N ILE A 143 -9.33 16.76 10.49
CA ILE A 143 -9.75 17.71 9.45
C ILE A 143 -10.04 16.98 8.15
N MET A 144 -9.14 16.09 7.70
CA MET A 144 -9.33 15.33 6.47
C MET A 144 -8.75 13.91 6.58
N LEU A 145 -9.59 12.93 6.28
CA LEU A 145 -9.16 11.55 6.11
C LEU A 145 -9.16 11.18 4.63
N GLN A 146 -8.13 10.51 4.18
CA GLN A 146 -8.08 9.93 2.84
C GLN A 146 -8.57 8.47 2.92
N MET A 147 -9.56 8.12 2.11
CA MET A 147 -10.09 6.76 2.02
C MET A 147 -9.83 6.18 0.64
N ASP A 148 -9.40 4.94 0.59
CA ASP A 148 -9.15 4.22 -0.66
C ASP A 148 -9.17 2.71 -0.45
N GLY A 149 -9.45 1.97 -1.54
CA GLY A 149 -9.40 0.52 -1.61
C GLY A 149 -8.22 0.03 -2.44
N SER A 150 -7.62 -1.08 -2.03
CA SER A 150 -6.52 -1.72 -2.76
C SER A 150 -6.84 -3.20 -3.00
N PRO A 151 -7.38 -3.55 -4.17
CA PRO A 151 -7.52 -4.94 -4.57
C PRO A 151 -6.13 -5.55 -4.83
N HIS A 152 -5.86 -6.69 -4.20
CA HIS A 152 -4.60 -7.40 -4.34
C HIS A 152 -4.73 -8.86 -3.88
N LYS A 153 -3.82 -9.74 -4.34
CA LYS A 153 -3.75 -11.14 -3.88
C LYS A 153 -3.10 -11.25 -2.51
N TRP A 154 -3.77 -10.75 -1.48
CA TRP A 154 -3.24 -10.69 -0.12
C TRP A 154 -2.93 -12.07 0.50
N ASN A 155 -3.64 -13.10 0.08
CA ASN A 155 -3.34 -14.49 0.45
C ASN A 155 -2.54 -15.27 -0.62
N GLY A 156 -2.03 -14.59 -1.64
CA GLY A 156 -1.32 -15.18 -2.76
C GLY A 156 -2.19 -15.92 -3.79
N ARG A 157 -3.49 -16.06 -3.57
CA ARG A 157 -4.40 -16.87 -4.41
C ARG A 157 -5.58 -16.05 -4.96
N VAL A 158 -6.34 -15.43 -4.09
CA VAL A 158 -7.59 -14.74 -4.40
C VAL A 158 -7.42 -13.24 -4.14
N ASP A 159 -8.03 -12.41 -4.98
CA ASP A 159 -8.05 -10.97 -4.77
C ASP A 159 -8.99 -10.64 -3.60
N TRP A 160 -8.45 -9.96 -2.60
CA TRP A 160 -9.19 -9.26 -1.56
C TRP A 160 -8.98 -7.76 -1.74
N CYS A 161 -9.87 -6.96 -1.21
CA CYS A 161 -9.68 -5.52 -1.16
C CYS A 161 -9.40 -5.08 0.27
N LEU A 162 -8.26 -4.40 0.48
CA LEU A 162 -7.96 -3.70 1.71
C LEU A 162 -8.50 -2.28 1.58
N ILE A 163 -9.50 -1.92 2.38
CA ILE A 163 -10.00 -0.55 2.50
C ILE A 163 -9.34 0.09 3.70
N SER A 164 -8.71 1.25 3.52
CA SER A 164 -7.98 1.95 4.57
C SER A 164 -8.36 3.43 4.61
N MET A 165 -8.47 3.98 5.82
CA MET A 165 -8.60 5.41 6.06
C MET A 165 -7.35 5.92 6.76
N ILE A 166 -6.72 6.95 6.19
CA ILE A 166 -5.51 7.57 6.73
C ILE A 166 -5.75 9.05 7.01
N ASP A 167 -5.38 9.51 8.18
CA ASP A 167 -5.43 10.94 8.54
C ASP A 167 -4.34 11.71 7.78
N ASP A 168 -4.72 12.81 7.15
CA ASP A 168 -3.81 13.61 6.32
C ASP A 168 -2.77 14.35 7.15
N ALA A 169 -3.10 14.78 8.35
CA ALA A 169 -2.20 15.52 9.23
C ALA A 169 -1.14 14.60 9.83
N THR A 170 -1.55 13.48 10.38
CA THR A 170 -0.70 12.60 11.21
C THR A 170 -0.19 11.37 10.47
N SER A 171 -0.81 10.96 9.37
CA SER A 171 -0.65 9.64 8.74
C SER A 171 -1.11 8.48 9.63
N GLU A 172 -1.80 8.73 10.73
CA GLU A 172 -2.43 7.67 11.51
C GLU A 172 -3.47 6.94 10.65
N VAL A 173 -3.57 5.64 10.82
CA VAL A 173 -4.64 4.82 10.27
C VAL A 173 -5.56 4.42 11.41
N PRO A 174 -6.68 5.14 11.61
CA PRO A 174 -7.63 4.79 12.66
C PRO A 174 -8.27 3.44 12.44
N HIS A 175 -8.53 3.09 11.18
CA HIS A 175 -9.06 1.79 10.79
C HIS A 175 -8.72 1.43 9.34
N ALA A 176 -8.44 0.16 9.11
CA ALA A 176 -8.35 -0.47 7.80
C ALA A 176 -8.88 -1.89 7.91
N GLU A 177 -9.51 -2.43 6.88
CA GLU A 177 -10.16 -3.74 6.94
C GLU A 177 -10.15 -4.43 5.57
N PHE A 178 -9.98 -5.75 5.58
CA PHE A 178 -10.04 -6.58 4.37
C PHE A 178 -11.47 -7.03 4.10
N PHE A 179 -11.83 -6.97 2.82
CA PHE A 179 -13.12 -7.43 2.29
C PHE A 179 -12.92 -8.30 1.05
N PRO A 180 -13.92 -9.12 0.65
CA PRO A 180 -13.87 -9.85 -0.61
C PRO A 180 -13.78 -8.92 -1.83
N ALA A 181 -14.41 -7.76 -1.78
CA ALA A 181 -14.41 -6.72 -2.81
C ALA A 181 -14.67 -5.34 -2.19
N GLU A 182 -14.33 -4.29 -2.93
CA GLU A 182 -14.73 -2.93 -2.58
C GLU A 182 -16.15 -2.67 -3.02
N ASP A 183 -17.04 -2.48 -2.07
CA ASP A 183 -18.43 -2.09 -2.28
C ASP A 183 -18.87 -0.99 -1.30
N THR A 184 -20.06 -0.49 -1.46
CA THR A 184 -20.58 0.62 -0.64
C THR A 184 -20.71 0.22 0.84
N LEU A 185 -21.16 -1.00 1.14
CA LEU A 185 -21.29 -1.47 2.53
C LEU A 185 -19.94 -1.60 3.22
N SER A 186 -18.94 -2.14 2.52
CA SER A 186 -17.57 -2.24 3.04
C SER A 186 -16.99 -0.86 3.36
N CYS A 187 -17.20 0.13 2.48
CA CYS A 187 -16.78 1.50 2.71
C CYS A 187 -17.50 2.15 3.89
N LEU A 188 -18.82 1.94 4.00
CA LEU A 188 -19.63 2.41 5.14
C LEU A 188 -19.18 1.76 6.45
N GLN A 189 -18.82 0.46 6.43
CA GLN A 189 -18.30 -0.25 7.59
C GLN A 189 -16.99 0.34 8.10
N VAL A 190 -16.02 0.59 7.20
CA VAL A 190 -14.74 1.19 7.57
C VAL A 190 -14.94 2.58 8.15
N LEU A 191 -15.78 3.42 7.54
CA LEU A 191 -16.10 4.75 8.05
C LEU A 191 -16.78 4.69 9.44
N ARG A 192 -17.76 3.80 9.61
CA ARG A 192 -18.41 3.57 10.91
C ARG A 192 -17.40 3.22 12.00
N ARG A 193 -16.46 2.30 11.70
CA ARG A 193 -15.40 1.89 12.65
C ARG A 193 -14.46 3.04 13.01
N VAL A 194 -14.11 3.89 12.04
CA VAL A 194 -13.32 5.10 12.30
C VAL A 194 -14.08 6.03 13.25
N ILE A 195 -15.35 6.29 12.98
CA ILE A 195 -16.19 7.18 13.79
C ILE A 195 -16.37 6.63 15.21
N GLN A 196 -16.54 5.33 15.36
CA GLN A 196 -16.62 4.70 16.67
C GLN A 196 -15.33 4.83 17.49
N LYS A 197 -14.17 4.82 16.84
CA LYS A 197 -12.86 4.90 17.50
C LYS A 197 -12.42 6.34 17.79
N LYS A 198 -12.63 7.26 16.85
CA LYS A 198 -12.05 8.61 16.88
C LYS A 198 -13.09 9.72 16.93
N GLY A 199 -14.32 9.48 16.47
CA GLY A 199 -15.34 10.49 16.27
C GLY A 199 -15.53 10.85 14.80
N ILE A 200 -16.41 11.82 14.55
CA ILE A 200 -16.81 12.26 13.21
C ILE A 200 -15.76 13.23 12.64
N PRO A 201 -15.08 12.93 11.53
CA PRO A 201 -14.12 13.83 10.89
C PRO A 201 -14.84 15.00 10.20
N VAL A 202 -14.10 16.06 9.86
CA VAL A 202 -14.65 17.21 9.14
C VAL A 202 -14.85 16.86 7.66
N SER A 203 -13.88 16.21 7.03
CA SER A 203 -13.96 15.85 5.62
C SER A 203 -13.33 14.50 5.29
N ILE A 204 -13.77 13.89 4.20
CA ILE A 204 -13.22 12.65 3.65
C ILE A 204 -12.84 12.89 2.19
N TYR A 205 -11.61 12.54 1.84
CA TYR A 205 -11.05 12.64 0.50
C TYR A 205 -11.06 11.28 -0.17
N VAL A 206 -11.82 11.15 -1.26
CA VAL A 206 -12.02 9.92 -2.00
C VAL A 206 -11.70 10.12 -3.48
N ASP A 207 -11.52 9.02 -4.24
CA ASP A 207 -11.45 9.13 -5.69
C ASP A 207 -12.85 9.27 -6.31
N ARG A 208 -12.86 9.39 -7.65
CA ARG A 208 -14.09 9.41 -8.42
C ARG A 208 -14.57 8.00 -8.82
N ALA A 209 -14.15 6.96 -8.09
CA ALA A 209 -14.65 5.61 -8.33
C ALA A 209 -16.16 5.52 -8.12
N GLY A 210 -16.80 4.55 -8.77
CA GLY A 210 -18.25 4.39 -8.74
C GLY A 210 -18.81 4.20 -7.32
N VAL A 211 -18.05 3.59 -6.42
CA VAL A 211 -18.42 3.37 -5.01
C VAL A 211 -18.64 4.69 -4.27
N TYR A 212 -17.83 5.72 -4.58
CA TYR A 212 -17.93 7.06 -3.98
C TYR A 212 -18.73 8.04 -4.85
N GLY A 213 -19.11 7.65 -6.08
CA GLY A 213 -20.06 8.36 -6.93
C GLY A 213 -19.51 9.38 -7.91
N GLY A 214 -18.23 9.30 -8.28
CA GLY A 214 -17.54 10.34 -9.04
C GLY A 214 -18.02 10.67 -10.44
N THR A 215 -18.76 9.81 -11.15
CA THR A 215 -19.22 10.07 -12.52
C THR A 215 -20.62 9.57 -12.84
N SER A 216 -21.19 8.72 -12.01
CA SER A 216 -22.53 8.21 -12.25
C SER A 216 -23.54 8.87 -11.32
N LYS A 217 -24.60 9.43 -11.90
CA LYS A 217 -25.79 9.90 -11.19
C LYS A 217 -26.58 8.74 -10.55
N ARG A 218 -25.93 7.59 -10.32
CA ARG A 218 -26.57 6.36 -9.87
C ARG A 218 -26.49 6.16 -8.36
N PHE A 219 -27.42 5.37 -7.90
CA PHE A 219 -27.85 4.98 -6.57
C PHE A 219 -26.75 4.77 -5.51
N ASP A 220 -25.58 4.19 -5.87
CA ASP A 220 -24.55 3.82 -4.89
C ASP A 220 -23.80 5.01 -4.27
N PHE A 221 -23.62 6.08 -5.06
CA PHE A 221 -23.10 7.34 -4.53
C PHE A 221 -24.03 7.96 -3.51
N ALA A 222 -25.33 7.86 -3.78
CA ALA A 222 -26.33 8.40 -2.88
C ALA A 222 -26.14 7.86 -1.46
N GLN A 223 -25.75 6.60 -1.27
CA GLN A 223 -25.67 5.96 0.06
C GLN A 223 -24.49 6.43 0.90
N PHE A 224 -23.27 6.40 0.34
CA PHE A 224 -22.08 6.90 1.05
C PHE A 224 -22.17 8.41 1.30
N GLY A 225 -22.53 9.17 0.28
CA GLY A 225 -22.73 10.62 0.39
C GLY A 225 -23.89 10.99 1.33
N ARG A 226 -24.98 10.21 1.36
CA ARG A 226 -26.07 10.36 2.32
C ARG A 226 -25.57 10.21 3.76
N ALA A 227 -24.86 9.12 4.07
CA ALA A 227 -24.32 8.87 5.40
C ALA A 227 -23.36 9.99 5.84
N CYS A 228 -22.47 10.43 4.95
CA CYS A 228 -21.59 11.56 5.21
C CYS A 228 -22.38 12.85 5.47
N LYS A 229 -23.38 13.15 4.65
CA LYS A 229 -24.22 14.36 4.79
C LYS A 229 -24.99 14.38 6.11
N GLU A 230 -25.57 13.24 6.52
CA GLU A 230 -26.30 13.12 7.78
C GLU A 230 -25.41 13.38 9.00
N LEU A 231 -24.11 13.04 8.90
CA LEU A 231 -23.11 13.29 9.93
C LEU A 231 -22.40 14.65 9.79
N GLY A 232 -22.77 15.44 8.76
CA GLY A 232 -22.11 16.71 8.47
C GLY A 232 -20.64 16.56 8.09
N ILE A 233 -20.31 15.49 7.35
CA ILE A 233 -18.97 15.21 6.80
C ILE A 233 -18.93 15.69 5.35
N GLU A 234 -17.94 16.51 5.01
CA GLU A 234 -17.70 16.94 3.64
C GLU A 234 -17.00 15.84 2.83
N VAL A 235 -17.57 15.48 1.67
CA VAL A 235 -16.93 14.53 0.75
C VAL A 235 -16.19 15.29 -0.34
N ILE A 236 -14.87 15.16 -0.39
CA ILE A 236 -14.00 15.85 -1.34
C ILE A 236 -13.52 14.83 -2.38
N PHE A 237 -13.84 15.07 -3.65
CA PHE A 237 -13.42 14.19 -4.74
C PHE A 237 -12.04 14.59 -5.29
N ALA A 238 -11.17 13.61 -5.44
CA ALA A 238 -9.87 13.81 -6.06
C ALA A 238 -10.01 14.27 -7.51
N ASN A 239 -9.46 15.44 -7.83
CA ASN A 239 -9.38 15.94 -9.21
C ASN A 239 -8.23 15.34 -10.00
N SER A 240 -7.25 14.73 -9.29
CA SER A 240 -6.08 14.09 -9.90
C SER A 240 -5.55 12.94 -9.02
N PRO A 241 -4.92 11.92 -9.62
CA PRO A 241 -4.27 10.84 -8.86
C PRO A 241 -3.22 11.35 -7.85
N GLN A 242 -2.57 12.50 -8.14
CA GLN A 242 -1.53 13.07 -7.27
C GLN A 242 -2.09 13.52 -5.91
N GLY A 243 -3.38 13.86 -5.82
CA GLY A 243 -4.05 14.25 -4.57
C GLY A 243 -4.06 13.15 -3.50
N LYS A 244 -3.98 11.87 -3.89
CA LYS A 244 -4.00 10.69 -3.02
C LYS A 244 -2.61 10.17 -2.62
N GLY A 245 -1.55 10.91 -2.82
CA GLY A 245 -0.17 10.44 -2.64
C GLY A 245 0.18 9.86 -1.26
N ARG A 246 -0.62 10.09 -0.22
CA ARG A 246 -0.42 9.50 1.12
C ARG A 246 -1.01 8.11 1.20
N VAL A 247 -2.26 7.94 0.83
CA VAL A 247 -2.91 6.61 0.84
C VAL A 247 -2.26 5.67 -0.17
N GLU A 248 -1.85 6.16 -1.35
CA GLU A 248 -1.08 5.35 -2.32
C GLU A 248 0.27 4.88 -1.76
N ARG A 249 0.99 5.73 -1.01
CA ARG A 249 2.20 5.33 -0.29
C ARG A 249 1.88 4.33 0.80
N GLY A 250 0.76 4.52 1.48
CA GLY A 250 0.25 3.59 2.47
C GLY A 250 0.08 2.19 1.89
N PHE A 251 -0.58 2.07 0.76
CA PHE A 251 -0.77 0.76 0.12
C PHE A 251 0.55 0.09 -0.30
N ARG A 252 1.57 0.85 -0.68
CA ARG A 252 2.90 0.26 -0.91
C ARG A 252 3.50 -0.33 0.35
N THR A 253 3.32 0.33 1.49
CA THR A 253 3.79 -0.20 2.78
C THR A 253 3.01 -1.46 3.17
N TYR A 254 1.69 -1.48 2.98
CA TYR A 254 0.90 -2.68 3.18
C TYR A 254 1.36 -3.83 2.27
N GLN A 255 1.55 -3.57 0.98
CA GLN A 255 2.00 -4.58 0.01
C GLN A 255 3.43 -5.07 0.26
N ASP A 256 4.31 -4.22 0.78
CA ASP A 256 5.70 -4.58 1.07
C ASP A 256 5.83 -5.33 2.40
N ARG A 257 5.12 -4.88 3.45
CA ARG A 257 5.26 -5.43 4.81
C ARG A 257 4.13 -6.34 5.23
N LEU A 258 2.89 -5.83 5.24
CA LEU A 258 1.75 -6.59 5.72
C LEU A 258 1.56 -7.88 4.93
N LEU A 259 1.70 -7.83 3.60
CA LEU A 259 1.62 -9.03 2.76
C LEU A 259 2.64 -10.10 3.19
N ALA A 260 3.90 -9.69 3.43
CA ALA A 260 4.95 -10.61 3.86
C ALA A 260 4.65 -11.23 5.24
N GLU A 261 4.16 -10.43 6.19
CA GLU A 261 3.77 -10.90 7.53
C GLU A 261 2.55 -11.83 7.50
N LEU A 262 1.50 -11.50 6.73
CA LEU A 262 0.34 -12.37 6.55
C LEU A 262 0.75 -13.76 6.03
N HIS A 263 1.69 -13.81 5.09
CA HIS A 263 2.21 -15.08 4.56
C HIS A 263 3.08 -15.81 5.60
N HIS A 264 3.91 -15.10 6.34
CA HIS A 264 4.79 -15.66 7.38
C HIS A 264 3.98 -16.31 8.50
N TYR A 265 2.96 -15.59 9.01
CA TYR A 265 2.07 -16.07 10.07
C TYR A 265 0.89 -16.91 9.56
N ARG A 266 0.83 -17.19 8.25
CA ARG A 266 -0.21 -18.01 7.59
C ARG A 266 -1.65 -17.49 7.77
N HIS A 267 -1.82 -16.18 7.79
CA HIS A 267 -3.15 -15.55 7.88
C HIS A 267 -3.81 -15.49 6.49
N PHE A 268 -4.31 -16.65 6.00
CA PHE A 268 -4.83 -16.81 4.64
C PHE A 268 -6.35 -16.64 4.52
N THR A 269 -7.02 -16.24 5.59
CA THR A 269 -8.45 -15.91 5.59
C THR A 269 -8.68 -14.46 5.96
N ILE A 270 -9.76 -13.84 5.43
CA ILE A 270 -10.10 -12.45 5.73
C ILE A 270 -10.25 -12.21 7.24
N PRO A 271 -10.97 -13.04 8.02
CA PRO A 271 -11.06 -12.83 9.46
C PRO A 271 -9.70 -12.84 10.18
N ALA A 272 -8.84 -13.83 9.88
CA ALA A 272 -7.51 -13.91 10.50
C ALA A 272 -6.62 -12.71 10.10
N ALA A 273 -6.68 -12.29 8.84
CA ALA A 273 -5.95 -11.13 8.35
C ALA A 273 -6.45 -9.83 9.02
N ASN A 274 -7.75 -9.68 9.23
CA ASN A 274 -8.34 -8.53 9.92
C ASN A 274 -7.95 -8.51 11.40
N THR A 275 -7.98 -9.63 12.09
CA THR A 275 -7.50 -9.72 13.48
C THR A 275 -6.05 -9.29 13.58
N TYR A 276 -5.17 -9.84 12.73
CA TYR A 276 -3.74 -9.47 12.71
C TYR A 276 -3.53 -7.99 12.40
N LEU A 277 -4.25 -7.46 11.40
CA LEU A 277 -4.18 -6.06 11.01
C LEU A 277 -4.55 -5.12 12.17
N GLN A 278 -5.65 -5.42 12.88
CA GLN A 278 -6.16 -4.57 13.95
C GLN A 278 -5.37 -4.69 15.26
N GLU A 279 -4.93 -5.88 15.63
CA GLU A 279 -4.33 -6.14 16.93
C GLU A 279 -2.80 -6.04 16.94
N CYS A 280 -2.17 -6.27 15.76
CA CYS A 280 -0.72 -6.30 15.67
C CYS A 280 -0.16 -5.23 14.71
N PHE A 281 -0.55 -5.26 13.44
CA PHE A 281 0.13 -4.43 12.43
C PHE A 281 -0.14 -2.94 12.59
N LEU A 282 -1.41 -2.53 12.76
CA LEU A 282 -1.75 -1.12 12.92
C LEU A 282 -1.20 -0.54 14.23
N PRO A 283 -1.40 -1.12 15.42
CA PRO A 283 -0.91 -0.52 16.66
C PRO A 283 0.62 -0.57 16.79
N ASN A 284 1.26 -1.71 16.51
CA ASN A 284 2.67 -1.92 16.85
C ASN A 284 3.64 -1.51 15.74
N TYR A 285 3.16 -1.35 14.50
CA TYR A 285 4.01 -0.93 13.40
C TYR A 285 3.53 0.38 12.78
N TRP A 286 2.29 0.44 12.24
CA TRP A 286 1.85 1.61 11.48
C TRP A 286 1.74 2.85 12.36
N ASN A 287 0.89 2.78 13.37
CA ASN A 287 0.55 3.94 14.21
C ASN A 287 1.66 4.29 15.21
N GLU A 288 2.57 3.35 15.50
CA GLU A 288 3.75 3.64 16.32
C GLU A 288 4.89 4.30 15.52
N ARG A 289 5.15 3.82 14.27
CA ARG A 289 6.38 4.18 13.55
C ARG A 289 6.20 5.06 12.34
N LEU A 290 5.02 5.10 11.73
CA LEU A 290 4.77 5.82 10.47
C LEU A 290 3.97 7.10 10.66
N THR A 291 3.49 7.35 11.86
CA THR A 291 2.80 8.59 12.21
C THR A 291 3.78 9.74 12.41
N VAL A 292 3.27 10.93 12.27
CA VAL A 292 3.98 12.18 12.59
C VAL A 292 3.09 13.04 13.45
N GLU A 293 3.68 13.89 14.27
CA GLU A 293 2.93 14.87 15.06
C GLU A 293 2.21 15.87 14.15
N ALA A 294 0.95 16.16 14.49
CA ALA A 294 0.21 17.23 13.85
C ALA A 294 0.79 18.60 14.26
N ARG A 295 0.71 19.59 13.36
CA ARG A 295 1.16 20.97 13.68
C ARG A 295 0.34 21.63 14.78
N SER A 296 -0.91 21.22 14.94
CA SER A 296 -1.83 21.65 15.99
C SER A 296 -2.21 20.46 16.85
N SER A 297 -2.16 20.62 18.16
CA SER A 297 -2.59 19.59 19.13
C SER A 297 -4.10 19.49 19.26
N LYS A 298 -4.87 20.44 18.68
CA LYS A 298 -6.33 20.43 18.75
C LYS A 298 -6.89 19.41 17.77
N SER A 299 -7.56 18.37 18.26
CA SER A 299 -8.30 17.43 17.43
C SER A 299 -9.57 18.08 16.86
N HIS A 300 -9.87 17.78 15.61
CA HIS A 300 -11.08 18.21 14.91
C HIS A 300 -12.12 17.08 14.75
N TYR A 301 -11.86 15.93 15.32
CA TYR A 301 -12.90 14.91 15.45
C TYR A 301 -14.03 15.39 16.37
N ARG A 302 -15.26 15.24 15.95
CA ARG A 302 -16.46 15.60 16.73
C ARG A 302 -17.01 14.34 17.41
N ALA A 303 -17.43 14.46 18.65
CA ALA A 303 -18.13 13.37 19.32
C ALA A 303 -19.42 13.02 18.57
N VAL A 304 -19.77 11.74 18.58
CA VAL A 304 -21.08 11.29 18.05
C VAL A 304 -22.16 11.72 19.05
N PRO A 305 -23.16 12.52 18.65
CA PRO A 305 -24.26 12.85 19.51
C PRO A 305 -25.02 11.60 19.98
N SER A 306 -25.47 11.58 21.24
CA SER A 306 -26.15 10.43 21.84
C SER A 306 -27.45 10.05 21.16
N GLU A 307 -28.09 11.01 20.48
CA GLU A 307 -29.36 10.82 19.78
C GLU A 307 -29.16 10.11 18.42
N ILE A 308 -27.92 10.05 17.94
CA ILE A 308 -27.62 9.49 16.62
C ILE A 308 -27.41 7.97 16.75
N ASN A 309 -28.25 7.21 16.07
CA ASN A 309 -28.03 5.79 15.86
C ASN A 309 -27.19 5.57 14.59
N LEU A 310 -25.93 5.22 14.77
CA LEU A 310 -25.02 4.96 13.64
C LEU A 310 -25.49 3.81 12.74
N ASP A 311 -26.21 2.83 13.24
CA ASP A 311 -26.71 1.72 12.42
C ASP A 311 -27.74 2.19 11.40
N GLU A 312 -28.59 3.17 11.77
CA GLU A 312 -29.57 3.74 10.85
C GLU A 312 -28.92 4.63 9.78
N ILE A 313 -27.77 5.21 10.07
CA ILE A 313 -27.00 6.00 9.11
C ILE A 313 -26.18 5.10 8.19
N PHE A 314 -25.46 4.14 8.76
CA PHE A 314 -24.57 3.24 8.02
C PHE A 314 -25.31 2.00 7.50
N CYS A 315 -26.40 2.21 6.77
CA CYS A 315 -27.15 1.18 6.07
C CYS A 315 -27.37 1.55 4.60
N MET A 316 -27.64 0.55 3.78
CA MET A 316 -28.09 0.78 2.41
C MET A 316 -29.60 0.99 2.43
N ILE A 317 -30.08 2.07 1.83
CA ILE A 317 -31.53 2.39 1.74
C ILE A 317 -31.96 2.25 0.29
N GLU A 318 -32.83 1.31 0.02
CA GLU A 318 -33.51 1.15 -1.26
C GLU A 318 -34.98 1.46 -1.11
N THR A 319 -35.59 2.09 -2.11
CA THR A 319 -37.01 2.35 -2.12
C THR A 319 -37.76 1.40 -3.07
N ARG A 320 -38.94 0.96 -2.67
CA ARG A 320 -39.85 0.16 -3.49
C ARG A 320 -41.26 0.69 -3.37
N ILE A 321 -42.01 0.63 -4.50
CA ILE A 321 -43.43 0.93 -4.50
C ILE A 321 -44.18 -0.35 -4.14
N VAL A 322 -45.06 -0.26 -3.15
CA VAL A 322 -45.91 -1.36 -2.70
C VAL A 322 -47.04 -1.58 -3.72
N LYS A 323 -47.25 -2.81 -4.15
CA LYS A 323 -48.33 -3.17 -5.04
C LYS A 323 -49.69 -3.08 -4.33
N HIS A 324 -50.79 -3.17 -5.11
CA HIS A 324 -52.14 -3.09 -4.57
C HIS A 324 -52.45 -4.19 -3.53
N ASP A 325 -51.78 -5.34 -3.64
CA ASP A 325 -51.90 -6.49 -2.75
C ASP A 325 -50.90 -6.44 -1.56
N HIS A 326 -50.34 -5.29 -1.29
CA HIS A 326 -49.30 -5.05 -0.27
C HIS A 326 -48.04 -5.91 -0.44
N THR A 327 -47.68 -6.25 -1.67
CA THR A 327 -46.44 -6.96 -1.94
C THR A 327 -45.39 -6.06 -2.55
N ILE A 328 -44.10 -6.41 -2.29
CA ILE A 328 -42.91 -5.89 -2.98
C ILE A 328 -42.05 -7.02 -3.53
N SER A 329 -41.24 -6.72 -4.53
CA SER A 329 -40.24 -7.67 -5.05
C SER A 329 -38.84 -7.23 -4.73
N ILE A 330 -38.03 -8.13 -4.17
CA ILE A 330 -36.63 -7.96 -3.88
C ILE A 330 -35.89 -9.17 -4.43
N GLY A 331 -34.95 -8.99 -5.36
CA GLY A 331 -34.18 -10.10 -5.96
C GLY A 331 -35.05 -11.23 -6.54
N ASN A 332 -36.13 -10.91 -7.24
CA ASN A 332 -37.14 -11.87 -7.79
C ASN A 332 -37.96 -12.65 -6.75
N ILE A 333 -37.84 -12.32 -5.47
CA ILE A 333 -38.65 -12.87 -4.40
C ILE A 333 -39.70 -11.86 -4.02
N GLN A 334 -40.97 -12.32 -3.83
CA GLN A 334 -42.04 -11.47 -3.36
C GLN A 334 -42.19 -11.56 -1.85
N TYR A 335 -42.43 -10.41 -1.24
CA TYR A 335 -42.66 -10.27 0.19
C TYR A 335 -43.99 -9.58 0.41
N GLN A 336 -44.84 -10.15 1.25
CA GLN A 336 -46.09 -9.54 1.74
C GLN A 336 -45.73 -8.64 2.91
N ILE A 337 -46.13 -7.39 2.86
CA ILE A 337 -45.88 -6.42 3.93
C ILE A 337 -47.17 -6.28 4.77
N THR A 338 -46.98 -6.35 6.08
CA THR A 338 -47.99 -5.95 7.05
C THR A 338 -47.71 -4.51 7.45
N PRO A 339 -48.60 -3.56 7.09
CA PRO A 339 -48.37 -2.15 7.40
C PRO A 339 -48.43 -1.92 8.92
N PRO A 340 -47.66 -0.92 9.44
CA PRO A 340 -47.65 -0.59 10.86
C PRO A 340 -48.94 0.14 11.32
N SER A 341 -49.90 0.34 10.45
CA SER A 341 -51.19 0.99 10.69
C SER A 341 -52.32 0.25 10.01
N THR A 342 -53.57 0.56 10.38
CA THR A 342 -54.79 -0.01 9.77
C THR A 342 -55.04 0.48 8.35
N PHE A 343 -54.30 1.51 7.89
CA PHE A 343 -54.51 2.07 6.55
C PHE A 343 -53.66 1.33 5.51
N SER A 344 -54.24 1.22 4.29
CA SER A 344 -53.52 0.63 3.17
C SER A 344 -52.30 1.45 2.78
N ILE A 345 -51.19 0.77 2.52
CA ILE A 345 -49.96 1.33 1.99
C ILE A 345 -49.75 1.00 0.50
N ALA A 346 -50.82 0.51 -0.18
CA ALA A 346 -50.78 0.25 -1.62
C ALA A 346 -50.38 1.51 -2.40
N HIS A 347 -49.51 1.34 -3.40
CA HIS A 347 -48.94 2.41 -4.23
C HIS A 347 -48.06 3.44 -3.46
N ARG A 348 -47.82 3.21 -2.19
CA ARG A 348 -46.86 4.02 -1.39
C ARG A 348 -45.46 3.46 -1.50
N THR A 349 -44.50 4.33 -1.26
CA THR A 349 -43.07 3.96 -1.21
C THR A 349 -42.70 3.48 0.17
N VAL A 350 -42.00 2.35 0.23
CA VAL A 350 -41.37 1.82 1.43
C VAL A 350 -39.85 1.84 1.25
N GLU A 351 -39.13 1.95 2.36
CA GLU A 351 -37.69 1.86 2.40
C GLU A 351 -37.28 0.46 2.85
N ILE A 352 -36.31 -0.11 2.15
CA ILE A 352 -35.63 -1.34 2.54
C ILE A 352 -34.24 -0.92 3.06
N ARG A 353 -33.98 -1.15 4.34
CA ARG A 353 -32.72 -0.83 4.97
C ARG A 353 -31.91 -2.11 5.17
N THR A 354 -30.78 -2.20 4.47
CA THR A 354 -29.81 -3.30 4.63
C THR A 354 -28.70 -2.81 5.53
N TYR A 355 -28.59 -3.42 6.72
CA TYR A 355 -27.64 -3.05 7.74
C TYR A 355 -26.28 -3.75 7.50
N ILE A 356 -25.23 -3.16 8.01
CA ILE A 356 -23.89 -3.78 8.03
C ILE A 356 -23.94 -5.04 8.88
N ASP A 357 -24.50 -4.91 10.09
CA ASP A 357 -24.65 -6.01 11.04
C ASP A 357 -26.14 -6.33 11.20
N GLY A 358 -26.53 -7.56 10.88
CA GLY A 358 -27.89 -8.04 11.10
C GLY A 358 -28.78 -8.11 9.84
N PRO A 359 -30.07 -8.45 10.02
CA PRO A 359 -31.01 -8.63 8.93
C PRO A 359 -31.47 -7.27 8.36
N TRP A 360 -31.80 -7.26 7.06
CA TRP A 360 -32.47 -6.12 6.46
C TRP A 360 -33.90 -5.97 7.00
N LYS A 361 -34.44 -4.73 6.97
CA LYS A 361 -35.77 -4.40 7.45
C LYS A 361 -36.51 -3.52 6.43
N ILE A 362 -37.83 -3.52 6.52
CA ILE A 362 -38.70 -2.65 5.71
C ILE A 362 -39.28 -1.57 6.61
N TYR A 363 -39.30 -0.34 6.11
CA TYR A 363 -39.86 0.83 6.80
C TYR A 363 -40.87 1.56 5.96
N PHE A 364 -41.91 2.01 6.59
CA PHE A 364 -42.86 2.97 6.05
C PHE A 364 -42.98 4.17 6.97
N ASN A 365 -42.68 5.37 6.47
CA ASN A 365 -42.63 6.60 7.27
C ASN A 365 -41.83 6.43 8.57
N ASN A 366 -40.59 5.89 8.46
CA ASN A 366 -39.67 5.59 9.58
C ASN A 366 -40.23 4.59 10.63
N LYS A 367 -41.35 3.91 10.37
CA LYS A 367 -41.87 2.84 11.24
C LYS A 367 -41.54 1.49 10.61
N PRO A 368 -41.00 0.53 11.35
CA PRO A 368 -40.71 -0.80 10.85
C PRO A 368 -42.02 -1.52 10.47
N CYS A 369 -41.97 -2.23 9.35
CA CYS A 369 -43.06 -3.06 8.84
C CYS A 369 -42.68 -4.53 9.03
N GLU A 370 -43.64 -5.33 9.47
CA GLU A 370 -43.51 -6.77 9.40
C GLU A 370 -43.67 -7.25 7.96
N PHE A 371 -42.99 -8.32 7.60
CA PHE A 371 -43.09 -8.88 6.26
C PHE A 371 -42.92 -10.40 6.25
N LYS A 372 -43.54 -11.03 5.27
CA LYS A 372 -43.45 -12.48 5.08
C LYS A 372 -43.04 -12.80 3.64
N LYS A 373 -42.04 -13.68 3.48
CA LYS A 373 -41.69 -14.20 2.17
C LYS A 373 -42.83 -15.04 1.60
N LEU A 374 -43.24 -14.75 0.37
CA LEU A 374 -44.25 -15.54 -0.32
C LEU A 374 -43.61 -16.65 -1.12
N ALA A 375 -44.11 -17.88 -0.96
CA ALA A 375 -43.81 -18.99 -1.82
C ALA A 375 -44.56 -18.80 -3.14
N ILE A 376 -43.93 -18.21 -4.16
CA ILE A 376 -44.53 -18.09 -5.48
C ILE A 376 -44.09 -19.30 -6.29
N PRO A 377 -45.04 -20.09 -6.85
CA PRO A 377 -44.66 -21.11 -7.80
C PRO A 377 -43.97 -20.44 -9.00
N PRO A 378 -42.93 -21.04 -9.55
CA PRO A 378 -42.19 -20.44 -10.66
C PRO A 378 -43.19 -20.20 -11.82
N ARG A 379 -43.41 -18.93 -12.15
CA ARG A 379 -44.16 -18.58 -13.39
C ARG A 379 -43.35 -19.16 -14.58
N LYS A 380 -44.09 -19.80 -15.51
CA LYS A 380 -43.60 -20.38 -16.76
C LYS A 380 -42.83 -19.34 -17.60
N SER A 381 -41.61 -19.02 -17.27
CA SER A 381 -40.77 -18.10 -18.07
C SER A 381 -39.28 -18.42 -18.00
N ALA A 382 -38.95 -19.71 -17.87
CA ALA A 382 -37.57 -20.13 -18.08
C ALA A 382 -37.03 -19.62 -19.43
N ALA A 383 -37.84 -19.74 -20.50
CA ALA A 383 -37.47 -19.26 -21.83
C ALA A 383 -37.28 -17.73 -21.94
N MET A 384 -37.98 -16.94 -21.14
CA MET A 384 -37.83 -15.48 -21.17
C MET A 384 -36.65 -15.01 -20.33
N THR A 385 -36.34 -15.70 -19.23
CA THR A 385 -35.16 -15.44 -18.40
C THR A 385 -33.88 -15.85 -19.13
N GLU A 386 -33.89 -16.98 -19.87
CA GLU A 386 -32.79 -17.38 -20.72
C GLU A 386 -32.53 -16.41 -21.88
N LYS A 387 -33.59 -15.89 -22.53
CA LYS A 387 -33.46 -14.84 -23.55
C LYS A 387 -32.82 -13.56 -22.98
N ILE A 388 -33.28 -13.09 -21.83
CA ILE A 388 -32.77 -11.88 -21.20
C ILE A 388 -31.32 -12.08 -20.77
N ASN A 389 -30.96 -13.23 -20.21
CA ASN A 389 -29.59 -13.58 -19.86
C ASN A 389 -28.70 -13.74 -21.10
N ALA A 390 -29.20 -14.33 -22.18
CA ALA A 390 -28.48 -14.44 -23.45
C ALA A 390 -28.21 -13.06 -24.09
N GLU A 391 -29.22 -12.16 -24.08
CA GLU A 391 -29.06 -10.78 -24.56
C GLU A 391 -28.08 -9.96 -23.70
N PHE A 392 -28.12 -10.14 -22.38
CA PHE A 392 -27.18 -9.47 -21.47
C PHE A 392 -25.74 -9.96 -21.68
N LEU A 393 -25.54 -11.26 -21.83
CA LEU A 393 -24.24 -11.87 -22.14
C LEU A 393 -23.73 -11.44 -23.52
N ALA A 394 -24.64 -11.36 -24.52
CA ALA A 394 -24.29 -10.88 -25.86
C ALA A 394 -23.83 -9.41 -25.82
N LYS A 395 -24.57 -8.53 -25.14
CA LYS A 395 -24.20 -7.12 -24.95
C LYS A 395 -22.89 -6.94 -24.17
N LYS A 396 -22.63 -7.81 -23.19
CA LYS A 396 -21.36 -7.80 -22.43
C LYS A 396 -20.20 -8.21 -23.33
N LYS A 397 -20.34 -9.27 -24.14
CA LYS A 397 -19.31 -9.70 -25.11
C LYS A 397 -19.05 -8.64 -26.19
N GLU A 398 -20.07 -7.96 -26.66
CA GLU A 398 -19.95 -6.86 -27.64
C GLU A 398 -19.20 -5.66 -27.04
N LYS A 399 -19.50 -5.31 -25.79
CA LYS A 399 -18.81 -4.23 -25.07
C LYS A 399 -17.32 -4.56 -24.81
N GLU A 400 -17.01 -5.82 -24.54
CA GLU A 400 -15.63 -6.32 -24.40
C GLU A 400 -14.88 -6.31 -25.74
N LYS A 401 -15.54 -6.72 -26.84
CA LYS A 401 -14.97 -6.63 -28.21
C LYS A 401 -14.69 -5.19 -28.61
N ARG A 402 -15.60 -4.25 -28.35
CA ARG A 402 -15.37 -2.81 -28.61
C ARG A 402 -14.21 -2.26 -27.77
N LYS A 403 -14.08 -2.63 -26.52
CA LYS A 403 -12.92 -2.26 -25.67
C LYS A 403 -11.60 -2.85 -26.19
N ALA A 404 -11.62 -4.05 -26.72
CA ALA A 404 -10.44 -4.69 -27.33
C ALA A 404 -10.03 -4.04 -28.65
N GLN A 405 -11.00 -3.61 -29.47
CA GLN A 405 -10.74 -2.88 -30.71
C GLN A 405 -10.16 -1.48 -30.47
N LEU A 406 -10.62 -0.77 -29.44
CA LEU A 406 -10.10 0.54 -29.04
C LEU A 406 -8.68 0.49 -28.45
N LYS A 407 -8.19 -0.69 -28.06
CA LYS A 407 -6.82 -0.89 -27.55
C LYS A 407 -5.80 -1.26 -28.62
N LYS A 408 -6.20 -1.43 -29.89
CA LYS A 408 -5.24 -1.65 -30.98
C LYS A 408 -4.57 -0.31 -31.35
N PRO A 409 -3.24 -0.23 -31.36
CA PRO A 409 -2.57 1.02 -31.75
C PRO A 409 -2.88 1.33 -33.21
N VAL A 410 -3.30 2.56 -33.48
CA VAL A 410 -3.43 3.10 -34.83
C VAL A 410 -2.03 3.13 -35.42
N LYS A 411 -1.79 2.32 -36.46
CA LYS A 411 -0.58 2.44 -37.26
C LYS A 411 -0.69 3.76 -38.02
N THR A 412 -0.03 4.79 -37.53
CA THR A 412 0.21 6.03 -38.29
C THR A 412 1.22 5.74 -39.36
N THR A 413 0.76 5.56 -40.59
CA THR A 413 1.58 5.68 -41.81
C THR A 413 1.88 7.14 -41.99
N PHE A 414 3.09 7.55 -41.69
CA PHE A 414 3.64 8.84 -42.13
C PHE A 414 3.80 8.80 -43.63
N GLY A 415 2.91 9.46 -44.34
CA GLY A 415 3.09 9.79 -45.76
C GLY A 415 4.15 10.88 -45.86
N LEU A 416 5.21 10.58 -46.61
CA LEU A 416 6.21 11.54 -47.03
C LEU A 416 5.56 12.64 -47.91
N SER A 417 5.66 13.86 -47.48
CA SER A 417 5.30 15.02 -48.27
C SER A 417 6.34 15.24 -49.41
N PRO A 418 5.93 15.59 -50.62
CA PRO A 418 6.86 15.90 -51.69
C PRO A 418 7.50 17.27 -51.45
N LYS A 419 8.79 17.37 -51.78
CA LYS A 419 9.57 18.58 -51.82
C LYS A 419 8.95 19.56 -52.83
N LEU A 420 8.73 20.79 -52.40
CA LEU A 420 8.52 21.93 -53.30
C LEU A 420 9.89 22.48 -53.71
N ASP A 421 10.18 22.36 -54.96
CA ASP A 421 11.29 23.08 -55.63
C ASP A 421 11.00 24.58 -55.63
N SER A 422 11.98 25.33 -55.16
CA SER A 422 12.05 26.78 -55.32
C SER A 422 12.61 27.13 -56.69
N ALA A 423 11.86 27.83 -57.48
CA ALA A 423 12.40 28.59 -58.61
C ALA A 423 11.80 30.00 -58.57
N SER A 424 12.75 30.95 -58.66
CA SER A 424 12.72 32.40 -58.86
C SER A 424 12.63 33.25 -57.61
#